data_1237a6b3cfc7398939cb94d99a0c2e58
#
_entry.id   1237a6b3cfc7398939cb94d99a0c2e58
#
_cell.length_a   1.000
_cell.length_b   1.000
_cell.length_c   1.000
_cell.angle_alpha   90.00
_cell.angle_beta   90.00
_cell.angle_gamma   90.00
#
_symmetry.space_group_name_H-M   'P 1'
#
loop_
_entity.id
_entity.type
_entity.pdbx_description
1 polymer ?
#
loop_
_entity_poly.entity_id
_entity_poly.type
_entity_poly.pdbx_seq_one_letter_code
_entity_poly.pdbx_strand_id
1 'polypeptide(L)'
;IIPLNAKYYLCTLESMPIDKDLEFVGIDEIQMCADHERGHIFTERLLNLRGEKTTMFMGSNSMKNIISTLDDDIEFIDRKRLSKLNEDIEFINRSRLSKLSYVGHKKISRINRKTAIIAFSAEEVYAIAELIRRQKGGAAIVMGSLSPKTRNAQVELYQSGDVDFLVATDAIGMGINMDLDNVYFSNLKKFDGKKLRKLNLSEIGQIAGRAGRYLNDGNFGITGQCKNIS
;
A
#
# COMPACT_ATOMS: atom_id res chain seq x y z
N ILE A 1 5.05 22.53 -10.58
CA ILE A 1 4.35 23.65 -11.25
C ILE A 1 3.00 23.12 -11.70
N ILE A 2 1.91 23.67 -11.17
CA ILE A 2 0.54 23.32 -11.58
C ILE A 2 0.20 24.15 -12.82
N PRO A 3 -0.23 23.54 -13.96
CA PRO A 3 -0.66 24.29 -15.12
C PRO A 3 -1.86 25.20 -14.80
N LEU A 4 -1.86 26.42 -15.31
CA LEU A 4 -2.87 27.44 -15.02
C LEU A 4 -4.31 27.02 -15.37
N ASN A 5 -4.47 26.11 -16.35
CA ASN A 5 -5.77 25.64 -16.84
C ASN A 5 -6.03 24.16 -16.53
N ALA A 6 -5.37 23.61 -15.51
CA ALA A 6 -5.59 22.21 -15.12
C ALA A 6 -7.02 22.04 -14.60
N LYS A 7 -7.75 21.10 -15.20
CA LYS A 7 -9.10 20.69 -14.77
C LYS A 7 -9.06 19.50 -13.82
N TYR A 8 -7.98 18.69 -13.88
CA TYR A 8 -7.80 17.49 -13.09
C TYR A 8 -6.43 17.52 -12.42
N TYR A 9 -6.38 17.12 -11.17
CA TYR A 9 -5.18 17.04 -10.35
C TYR A 9 -4.97 15.61 -9.89
N LEU A 10 -3.88 14.97 -10.33
CA LEU A 10 -3.41 13.69 -9.81
C LEU A 10 -2.10 13.96 -9.07
N CYS A 11 -2.12 13.79 -7.77
CA CYS A 11 -1.00 14.18 -6.91
C CYS A 11 -0.94 13.31 -5.67
N THR A 12 0.16 13.38 -4.93
CA THR A 12 0.21 12.84 -3.58
C THR A 12 -0.56 13.75 -2.63
N LEU A 13 -0.97 13.22 -1.50
CA LEU A 13 -1.79 13.96 -0.54
C LEU A 13 -1.08 15.22 0.00
N GLU A 14 0.26 15.13 0.14
CA GLU A 14 1.11 16.25 0.57
C GLU A 14 1.13 17.42 -0.41
N SER A 15 1.02 17.13 -1.71
CA SER A 15 1.05 18.14 -2.78
C SER A 15 -0.35 18.52 -3.28
N MET A 16 -1.39 18.00 -2.65
CA MET A 16 -2.77 18.26 -3.01
C MET A 16 -3.13 19.75 -2.75
N PRO A 17 -3.67 20.46 -3.76
CA PRO A 17 -4.12 21.84 -3.58
C PRO A 17 -5.35 21.86 -2.65
N ILE A 18 -5.27 22.64 -1.57
CA ILE A 18 -6.33 22.77 -0.56
C ILE A 18 -7.11 24.07 -0.66
N ASP A 19 -6.59 24.99 -1.45
CA ASP A 19 -7.10 26.36 -1.65
C ASP A 19 -8.02 26.47 -2.88
N LYS A 20 -8.30 25.34 -3.53
CA LYS A 20 -9.14 25.32 -4.74
C LYS A 20 -10.51 24.73 -4.45
N ASP A 21 -11.52 25.37 -5.01
CA ASP A 21 -12.87 24.83 -5.04
C ASP A 21 -12.96 23.79 -6.16
N LEU A 22 -13.03 22.52 -5.76
CA LEU A 22 -13.09 21.37 -6.66
C LEU A 22 -14.47 20.71 -6.53
N GLU A 23 -15.11 20.41 -7.65
CA GLU A 23 -16.38 19.70 -7.64
C GLU A 23 -16.27 18.29 -7.04
N PHE A 24 -15.16 17.61 -7.34
CA PHE A 24 -14.88 16.25 -6.87
C PHE A 24 -13.51 16.20 -6.18
N VAL A 25 -13.48 15.53 -5.03
CA VAL A 25 -12.24 15.18 -4.32
C VAL A 25 -12.23 13.70 -4.01
N GLY A 26 -11.17 13.00 -4.42
CA GLY A 26 -10.94 11.59 -4.12
C GLY A 26 -9.65 11.39 -3.33
N ILE A 27 -9.72 10.71 -2.18
CA ILE A 27 -8.56 10.36 -1.36
C ILE A 27 -8.51 8.84 -1.24
N ASP A 28 -7.39 8.26 -1.72
CA ASP A 28 -7.13 6.83 -1.62
C ASP A 28 -6.29 6.49 -0.38
N GLU A 29 -6.35 5.23 0.06
CA GLU A 29 -5.62 4.68 1.19
C GLU A 29 -5.89 5.43 2.51
N ILE A 30 -7.16 5.79 2.78
CA ILE A 30 -7.54 6.61 3.96
C ILE A 30 -7.14 5.97 5.30
N GLN A 31 -6.92 4.65 5.38
CA GLN A 31 -6.37 3.99 6.57
C GLN A 31 -4.97 4.46 6.94
N MET A 32 -4.28 5.18 6.04
CA MET A 32 -3.01 5.85 6.34
C MET A 32 -3.14 6.95 7.40
N CYS A 33 -4.33 7.31 7.83
CA CYS A 33 -4.54 8.11 9.05
C CYS A 33 -3.83 7.50 10.28
N ALA A 34 -3.67 6.18 10.33
CA ALA A 34 -2.95 5.47 11.39
C ALA A 34 -1.43 5.41 11.20
N ASP A 35 -0.89 5.94 10.12
CA ASP A 35 0.55 5.98 9.87
C ASP A 35 1.27 6.96 10.81
N HIS A 36 2.42 6.54 11.37
CA HIS A 36 3.14 7.34 12.36
C HIS A 36 3.77 8.61 11.79
N GLU A 37 4.12 8.63 10.52
CA GLU A 37 4.79 9.76 9.88
C GLU A 37 3.81 10.64 9.13
N ARG A 38 2.95 10.03 8.33
CA ARG A 38 2.05 10.72 7.40
C ARG A 38 0.61 10.81 7.89
N GLY A 39 0.25 10.11 8.96
CA GLY A 39 -1.12 9.99 9.43
C GLY A 39 -1.77 11.33 9.76
N HIS A 40 -1.01 12.30 10.26
CA HIS A 40 -1.51 13.65 10.54
C HIS A 40 -2.00 14.38 9.28
N ILE A 41 -1.36 14.17 8.11
CA ILE A 41 -1.78 14.76 6.83
C ILE A 41 -3.09 14.13 6.37
N PHE A 42 -3.18 12.78 6.42
CA PHE A 42 -4.40 12.05 6.05
C PHE A 42 -5.58 12.42 6.96
N THR A 43 -5.34 12.53 8.26
CA THR A 43 -6.36 12.92 9.25
C THR A 43 -6.85 14.36 8.99
N GLU A 44 -5.95 15.27 8.72
CA GLU A 44 -6.32 16.66 8.41
C GLU A 44 -7.20 16.73 7.15
N ARG A 45 -6.85 15.96 6.10
CA ARG A 45 -7.65 15.91 4.86
C ARG A 45 -9.00 15.21 5.08
N LEU A 46 -9.02 14.13 5.85
CA LEU A 46 -10.25 13.44 6.21
C LEU A 46 -11.25 14.38 6.92
N LEU A 47 -10.75 15.20 7.82
CA LEU A 47 -11.57 16.11 8.62
C LEU A 47 -11.98 17.37 7.85
N ASN A 48 -11.09 17.95 7.05
CA ASN A 48 -11.25 19.31 6.54
C ASN A 48 -11.48 19.43 5.03
N LEU A 49 -11.06 18.43 4.23
CA LEU A 49 -11.12 18.55 2.77
C LEU A 49 -12.42 17.99 2.21
N ARG A 50 -13.11 18.79 1.41
CA ARG A 50 -14.37 18.41 0.74
C ARG A 50 -14.41 18.93 -0.70
N GLY A 51 -14.99 18.12 -1.58
CA GLY A 51 -15.44 18.58 -2.87
C GLY A 51 -16.78 19.31 -2.77
N GLU A 52 -17.06 20.19 -3.69
CA GLU A 52 -18.34 20.92 -3.72
C GLU A 52 -19.54 20.00 -3.96
N LYS A 53 -19.36 18.99 -4.83
CA LYS A 53 -20.42 18.01 -5.17
C LYS A 53 -20.20 16.67 -4.51
N THR A 54 -18.94 16.16 -4.54
CA THR A 54 -18.68 14.81 -4.08
C THR A 54 -17.29 14.73 -3.43
N THR A 55 -17.23 14.08 -2.28
CA THR A 55 -15.96 13.64 -1.66
C THR A 55 -15.98 12.13 -1.55
N MET A 56 -14.94 11.48 -2.06
CA MET A 56 -14.77 10.03 -2.00
C MET A 56 -13.54 9.66 -1.19
N PHE A 57 -13.74 8.89 -0.12
CA PHE A 57 -12.67 8.28 0.64
C PHE A 57 -12.59 6.79 0.31
N MET A 58 -11.43 6.35 -0.18
CA MET A 58 -11.18 4.95 -0.53
C MET A 58 -10.18 4.35 0.44
N GLY A 59 -10.36 3.10 0.82
CA GLY A 59 -9.44 2.43 1.72
C GLY A 59 -9.98 1.18 2.38
N SER A 60 -9.32 0.77 3.45
CA SER A 60 -9.67 -0.42 4.22
C SER A 60 -11.00 -0.25 4.95
N ASN A 61 -11.80 -1.33 4.98
CA ASN A 61 -13.05 -1.39 5.73
C ASN A 61 -12.88 -1.14 7.25
N SER A 62 -11.65 -1.24 7.77
CA SER A 62 -11.34 -0.87 9.17
C SER A 62 -11.67 0.60 9.49
N MET A 63 -11.67 1.47 8.48
CA MET A 63 -12.00 2.90 8.63
C MET A 63 -13.50 3.16 8.78
N LYS A 64 -14.35 2.20 8.44
CA LYS A 64 -15.82 2.39 8.50
C LYS A 64 -16.29 2.84 9.87
N ASN A 65 -15.89 2.13 10.92
CA ASN A 65 -16.32 2.47 12.28
C ASN A 65 -15.80 3.84 12.72
N ILE A 66 -14.55 4.17 12.36
CA ILE A 66 -13.96 5.47 12.70
C ILE A 66 -14.71 6.60 11.99
N ILE A 67 -14.99 6.45 10.70
CA ILE A 67 -15.73 7.45 9.92
C ILE A 67 -17.16 7.60 10.45
N SER A 68 -17.83 6.50 10.84
CA SER A 68 -19.17 6.55 11.42
C SER A 68 -19.20 7.29 12.77
N THR A 69 -18.13 7.21 13.58
CA THR A 69 -18.05 7.93 14.87
C THR A 69 -17.74 9.41 14.72
N LEU A 70 -17.28 9.86 13.55
CA LEU A 70 -17.10 11.28 13.28
C LEU A 70 -18.43 12.05 13.13
N ASP A 71 -19.53 11.30 13.09
CA ASP A 71 -20.89 11.80 12.91
C ASP A 71 -21.52 12.29 14.23
N ASP A 72 -21.16 11.72 15.38
CA ASP A 72 -21.89 11.90 16.63
C ASP A 72 -21.35 12.98 17.58
N ASP A 73 -20.09 13.41 17.50
CA ASP A 73 -19.42 14.15 18.57
C ASP A 73 -18.62 15.39 18.19
N ILE A 74 -18.70 15.86 16.95
CA ILE A 74 -17.90 17.03 16.55
C ILE A 74 -18.79 18.27 16.42
N GLU A 75 -18.92 19.01 17.49
CA GLU A 75 -19.39 20.40 17.49
C GLU A 75 -18.35 21.27 16.78
N PHE A 76 -18.41 21.34 15.46
CA PHE A 76 -17.57 22.20 14.67
C PHE A 76 -18.14 23.60 14.62
N ILE A 77 -17.55 24.45 15.45
CA ILE A 77 -17.76 25.88 15.40
C ILE A 77 -17.30 26.38 14.01
N ASP A 78 -18.28 26.79 13.20
CA ASP A 78 -18.10 27.60 11.99
C ASP A 78 -17.50 26.93 10.73
N ARG A 79 -17.91 25.71 10.34
CA ARG A 79 -17.56 25.15 9.03
C ARG A 79 -18.76 24.57 8.30
N LYS A 80 -19.37 25.38 7.42
CA LYS A 80 -20.50 25.03 6.55
C LYS A 80 -20.30 23.76 5.69
N ARG A 81 -19.06 23.26 5.55
CA ARG A 81 -18.72 22.07 4.74
C ARG A 81 -18.85 20.74 5.48
N LEU A 82 -18.77 20.75 6.80
CA LEU A 82 -18.90 19.50 7.59
C LEU A 82 -20.34 19.12 7.91
N SER A 83 -21.26 20.07 7.89
CA SER A 83 -22.70 19.79 8.06
C SER A 83 -23.28 18.91 6.93
N LYS A 84 -22.58 18.77 5.80
CA LYS A 84 -22.96 17.86 4.72
C LYS A 84 -22.48 16.42 4.90
N LEU A 85 -21.65 16.12 5.90
CA LEU A 85 -21.24 14.74 6.21
C LEU A 85 -22.40 13.90 6.74
N ASN A 86 -23.39 14.52 7.37
CA ASN A 86 -24.46 13.83 8.10
C ASN A 86 -25.63 13.36 7.23
N GLU A 87 -25.77 13.87 6.01
CA GLU A 87 -26.97 13.61 5.23
C GLU A 87 -26.79 12.56 4.11
N ASP A 88 -25.55 12.28 3.63
CA ASP A 88 -25.32 11.45 2.44
C ASP A 88 -24.05 10.56 2.50
N ILE A 89 -23.72 9.92 3.65
CA ILE A 89 -22.61 8.99 3.67
C ILE A 89 -23.05 7.61 3.18
N GLU A 90 -22.64 7.23 1.99
CA GLU A 90 -22.82 5.89 1.45
C GLU A 90 -21.55 5.04 1.64
N PHE A 91 -21.68 3.89 2.31
CA PHE A 91 -20.60 2.91 2.44
C PHE A 91 -20.69 1.83 1.37
N ILE A 92 -19.90 1.98 0.31
CA ILE A 92 -19.80 0.96 -0.75
C ILE A 92 -18.70 -0.02 -0.39
N ASN A 93 -19.06 -1.22 0.07
CA ASN A 93 -18.10 -2.27 0.38
C ASN A 93 -17.94 -3.22 -0.82
N ARG A 94 -16.69 -3.39 -1.28
CA ARG A 94 -16.34 -4.38 -2.30
C ARG A 94 -15.44 -5.43 -1.69
N SER A 95 -15.97 -6.62 -1.49
CA SER A 95 -15.18 -7.79 -1.06
C SER A 95 -14.14 -8.14 -2.10
N ARG A 96 -13.00 -8.62 -1.64
CA ARG A 96 -12.00 -9.23 -2.53
C ARG A 96 -12.62 -10.48 -3.17
N LEU A 97 -12.54 -10.59 -4.50
CA LEU A 97 -13.10 -11.72 -5.25
C LEU A 97 -12.24 -12.99 -5.12
N SER A 98 -10.92 -12.82 -4.97
CA SER A 98 -9.95 -13.92 -4.83
C SER A 98 -9.64 -14.23 -3.36
N LYS A 99 -9.32 -15.48 -3.06
CA LYS A 99 -8.90 -15.92 -1.73
C LYS A 99 -7.43 -15.56 -1.49
N LEU A 100 -7.12 -15.06 -0.29
CA LEU A 100 -5.75 -14.87 0.19
C LEU A 100 -5.49 -15.85 1.33
N SER A 101 -4.52 -16.75 1.15
CA SER A 101 -4.25 -17.84 2.08
C SER A 101 -2.87 -17.74 2.70
N TYR A 102 -2.79 -17.91 4.04
CA TYR A 102 -1.50 -18.04 4.72
C TYR A 102 -0.98 -19.47 4.56
N VAL A 103 0.22 -19.62 4.01
CA VAL A 103 0.82 -20.93 3.67
C VAL A 103 2.04 -21.28 4.53
N GLY A 104 2.26 -20.55 5.61
CA GLY A 104 3.35 -20.83 6.55
C GLY A 104 4.75 -20.52 5.99
N HIS A 105 5.74 -21.26 6.45
CA HIS A 105 7.14 -21.07 6.08
C HIS A 105 7.50 -21.87 4.82
N LYS A 106 8.17 -21.19 3.86
CA LYS A 106 8.67 -21.82 2.65
C LYS A 106 10.15 -21.46 2.40
N LYS A 107 10.99 -22.45 2.15
CA LYS A 107 12.40 -22.23 1.80
C LYS A 107 12.52 -21.55 0.44
N ILE A 108 13.45 -20.60 0.28
CA ILE A 108 13.69 -19.87 -0.97
C ILE A 108 13.93 -20.82 -2.15
N SER A 109 14.63 -21.93 -1.93
CA SER A 109 14.84 -22.95 -2.97
C SER A 109 13.56 -23.62 -3.48
N ARG A 110 12.45 -23.53 -2.74
CA ARG A 110 11.17 -24.17 -3.05
C ARG A 110 10.04 -23.20 -3.40
N ILE A 111 10.33 -21.91 -3.52
CA ILE A 111 9.33 -20.94 -3.96
C ILE A 111 8.96 -21.15 -5.43
N ASN A 112 7.71 -20.87 -5.76
CA ASN A 112 7.19 -20.96 -7.12
C ASN A 112 7.49 -19.67 -7.91
N ARG A 113 7.26 -19.70 -9.23
CA ARG A 113 7.24 -18.49 -10.07
C ARG A 113 6.21 -17.48 -9.57
N LYS A 114 6.26 -16.25 -10.07
CA LYS A 114 5.36 -15.15 -9.66
C LYS A 114 5.35 -14.92 -8.15
N THR A 115 6.54 -14.97 -7.54
CA THR A 115 6.73 -14.78 -6.12
C THR A 115 7.50 -13.49 -5.84
N ALA A 116 6.98 -12.69 -4.91
CA ALA A 116 7.73 -11.60 -4.28
C ALA A 116 8.24 -12.02 -2.90
N ILE A 117 9.52 -11.71 -2.61
CA ILE A 117 10.09 -11.81 -1.27
C ILE A 117 10.30 -10.40 -0.72
N ILE A 118 9.79 -10.18 0.49
CA ILE A 118 9.82 -8.88 1.14
C ILE A 118 10.89 -8.85 2.21
N ALA A 119 11.78 -7.86 2.10
CA ALA A 119 12.84 -7.56 3.04
C ALA A 119 12.82 -6.07 3.39
N PHE A 120 13.44 -5.66 4.51
CA PHE A 120 13.32 -4.30 5.02
C PHE A 120 14.66 -3.56 5.13
N SER A 121 15.72 -4.12 4.55
CA SER A 121 16.99 -3.42 4.36
C SER A 121 17.51 -3.65 2.94
N ALA A 122 18.26 -2.71 2.41
CA ALA A 122 18.88 -2.84 1.08
C ALA A 122 19.84 -4.04 1.04
N GLU A 123 20.60 -4.24 2.10
CA GLU A 123 21.52 -5.38 2.23
C GLU A 123 20.78 -6.72 2.11
N GLU A 124 19.68 -6.88 2.86
CA GLU A 124 18.88 -8.10 2.82
C GLU A 124 18.24 -8.31 1.44
N VAL A 125 17.73 -7.23 0.80
CA VAL A 125 17.17 -7.30 -0.56
C VAL A 125 18.21 -7.81 -1.54
N TYR A 126 19.41 -7.25 -1.55
CA TYR A 126 20.47 -7.68 -2.47
C TYR A 126 20.98 -9.11 -2.15
N ALA A 127 21.10 -9.48 -0.89
CA ALA A 127 21.49 -10.84 -0.49
C ALA A 127 20.47 -11.89 -0.97
N ILE A 128 19.19 -11.62 -0.82
CA ILE A 128 18.11 -12.50 -1.30
C ILE A 128 18.08 -12.55 -2.82
N ALA A 129 18.21 -11.41 -3.50
CA ALA A 129 18.23 -11.37 -4.97
C ALA A 129 19.40 -12.18 -5.54
N GLU A 130 20.58 -12.07 -4.93
CA GLU A 130 21.75 -12.86 -5.33
C GLU A 130 21.55 -14.37 -5.08
N LEU A 131 20.90 -14.72 -3.96
CA LEU A 131 20.56 -16.12 -3.67
C LEU A 131 19.60 -16.69 -4.73
N ILE A 132 18.58 -15.91 -5.12
CA ILE A 132 17.64 -16.30 -6.18
C ILE A 132 18.37 -16.38 -7.53
N ARG A 133 19.27 -15.43 -7.84
CA ARG A 133 20.06 -15.47 -9.07
C ARG A 133 20.82 -16.77 -9.20
N ARG A 134 21.45 -17.24 -8.13
CA ARG A 134 22.22 -18.50 -8.12
C ARG A 134 21.34 -19.74 -8.25
N GLN A 135 20.12 -19.72 -7.74
CA GLN A 135 19.28 -20.92 -7.63
C GLN A 135 18.14 -20.98 -8.66
N LYS A 136 17.71 -19.83 -9.18
CA LYS A 136 16.46 -19.68 -9.93
C LYS A 136 16.56 -18.82 -11.19
N GLY A 137 17.75 -18.31 -11.52
CA GLY A 137 17.99 -17.54 -12.75
C GLY A 137 17.98 -16.02 -12.56
N GLY A 138 17.29 -15.48 -11.58
CA GLY A 138 17.28 -14.05 -11.32
C GLY A 138 16.03 -13.53 -10.64
N ALA A 139 16.10 -12.29 -10.18
CA ALA A 139 14.97 -11.56 -9.60
C ALA A 139 15.07 -10.07 -9.93
N ALA A 140 13.94 -9.44 -10.17
CA ALA A 140 13.84 -7.99 -10.20
C ALA A 140 13.90 -7.44 -8.76
N ILE A 141 14.39 -6.21 -8.60
CA ILE A 141 14.54 -5.54 -7.31
C ILE A 141 13.70 -4.27 -7.29
N VAL A 142 12.86 -4.13 -6.27
CA VAL A 142 12.03 -2.94 -6.07
C VAL A 142 12.18 -2.40 -4.65
N MET A 143 12.76 -1.21 -4.54
CA MET A 143 12.94 -0.50 -3.26
C MET A 143 12.54 0.97 -3.39
N GLY A 144 12.13 1.57 -2.28
CA GLY A 144 11.80 3.00 -2.23
C GLY A 144 12.98 3.91 -2.56
N SER A 145 14.20 3.49 -2.25
CA SER A 145 15.45 4.23 -2.52
C SER A 145 15.90 4.24 -3.98
N LEU A 146 15.29 3.40 -4.85
CA LEU A 146 15.61 3.42 -6.29
C LEU A 146 15.00 4.63 -6.97
N SER A 147 15.73 5.19 -7.95
CA SER A 147 15.17 6.22 -8.82
C SER A 147 13.92 5.71 -9.55
N PRO A 148 12.95 6.58 -9.88
CA PRO A 148 11.76 6.15 -10.62
C PRO A 148 12.09 5.42 -11.92
N LYS A 149 13.09 5.87 -12.65
CA LYS A 149 13.56 5.23 -13.89
C LYS A 149 14.06 3.81 -13.64
N THR A 150 14.92 3.63 -12.64
CA THR A 150 15.45 2.30 -12.29
C THR A 150 14.34 1.38 -11.79
N ARG A 151 13.43 1.89 -10.96
CA ARG A 151 12.29 1.11 -10.46
C ARG A 151 11.40 0.63 -11.60
N ASN A 152 11.08 1.51 -12.57
CA ASN A 152 10.27 1.14 -13.72
C ASN A 152 10.96 0.07 -14.57
N ALA A 153 12.27 0.17 -14.81
CA ALA A 153 13.02 -0.85 -15.54
C ALA A 153 13.01 -2.21 -14.82
N GLN A 154 13.08 -2.24 -13.49
CA GLN A 154 12.96 -3.47 -12.72
C GLN A 154 11.53 -4.07 -12.77
N VAL A 155 10.51 -3.22 -12.75
CA VAL A 155 9.12 -3.66 -12.94
C VAL A 155 8.93 -4.24 -14.33
N GLU A 156 9.46 -3.60 -15.37
CA GLU A 156 9.41 -4.08 -16.74
C GLU A 156 10.10 -5.43 -16.90
N LEU A 157 11.30 -5.60 -16.32
CA LEU A 157 12.05 -6.86 -16.30
C LEU A 157 11.23 -8.03 -15.72
N TYR A 158 10.41 -7.75 -14.69
CA TYR A 158 9.51 -8.75 -14.12
C TYR A 158 8.28 -8.98 -14.99
N GLN A 159 7.67 -7.92 -15.53
CA GLN A 159 6.45 -8.00 -16.34
C GLN A 159 6.68 -8.63 -17.71
N SER A 160 7.86 -8.45 -18.29
CA SER A 160 8.26 -9.12 -19.56
C SER A 160 8.43 -10.63 -19.40
N GLY A 161 8.59 -11.11 -18.16
CA GLY A 161 8.86 -12.52 -17.86
C GLY A 161 10.34 -12.91 -17.99
N ASP A 162 11.25 -11.94 -18.13
CA ASP A 162 12.69 -12.20 -18.12
C ASP A 162 13.17 -12.74 -16.77
N VAL A 163 12.45 -12.41 -15.70
CA VAL A 163 12.62 -13.00 -14.36
C VAL A 163 11.26 -13.35 -13.76
N ASP A 164 11.22 -14.47 -13.05
CA ASP A 164 10.02 -15.00 -12.39
C ASP A 164 9.83 -14.53 -10.94
N PHE A 165 10.85 -13.86 -10.40
CA PHE A 165 10.90 -13.50 -8.98
C PHE A 165 11.12 -12.02 -8.79
N LEU A 166 10.62 -11.53 -7.67
CA LEU A 166 10.80 -10.17 -7.22
C LEU A 166 11.35 -10.16 -5.81
N VAL A 167 12.29 -9.27 -5.52
CA VAL A 167 12.70 -8.95 -4.15
C VAL A 167 12.42 -7.47 -3.92
N ALA A 168 11.64 -7.18 -2.87
CA ALA A 168 11.18 -5.82 -2.66
C ALA A 168 11.17 -5.42 -1.18
N THR A 169 11.14 -4.12 -0.93
CA THR A 169 10.75 -3.58 0.36
C THR A 169 9.22 -3.40 0.42
N ASP A 170 8.71 -2.81 1.50
CA ASP A 170 7.31 -2.39 1.62
C ASP A 170 6.85 -1.42 0.51
N ALA A 171 7.77 -0.83 -0.26
CA ALA A 171 7.47 -0.08 -1.47
C ALA A 171 6.57 -0.84 -2.48
N ILE A 172 6.57 -2.18 -2.45
CA ILE A 172 5.65 -3.00 -3.25
C ILE A 172 4.18 -2.75 -2.86
N GLY A 173 3.92 -2.40 -1.62
CA GLY A 173 2.58 -2.06 -1.12
C GLY A 173 1.99 -0.82 -1.76
N MET A 174 2.80 0.07 -2.34
CA MET A 174 2.40 1.40 -2.79
C MET A 174 2.58 1.56 -4.30
N GLY A 175 1.48 1.69 -5.03
CA GLY A 175 1.48 2.21 -6.40
C GLY A 175 2.07 1.31 -7.50
N ILE A 176 2.55 0.10 -7.18
CA ILE A 176 3.12 -0.80 -8.19
C ILE A 176 2.13 -1.94 -8.49
N ASN A 177 1.73 -2.05 -9.74
CA ASN A 177 0.86 -3.11 -10.20
C ASN A 177 1.69 -4.26 -10.79
N MET A 178 1.74 -5.39 -10.07
CA MET A 178 2.45 -6.58 -10.52
C MET A 178 1.58 -7.82 -10.39
N ASP A 179 1.74 -8.76 -11.32
CA ASP A 179 1.05 -10.05 -11.29
C ASP A 179 1.83 -11.03 -10.40
N LEU A 180 1.40 -11.14 -9.15
CA LEU A 180 2.02 -11.97 -8.12
C LEU A 180 1.02 -13.01 -7.61
N ASP A 181 1.44 -14.25 -7.60
CA ASP A 181 0.67 -15.33 -6.96
C ASP A 181 1.05 -15.49 -5.49
N ASN A 182 2.31 -15.20 -5.14
CA ASN A 182 2.82 -15.44 -3.80
C ASN A 182 3.60 -14.24 -3.26
N VAL A 183 3.47 -13.98 -1.96
CA VAL A 183 4.26 -13.00 -1.21
C VAL A 183 4.83 -13.66 0.04
N TYR A 184 6.15 -13.63 0.22
CA TYR A 184 6.81 -14.16 1.41
C TYR A 184 7.62 -13.09 2.11
N PHE A 185 7.46 -13.00 3.44
CA PHE A 185 8.24 -12.10 4.28
C PHE A 185 9.53 -12.81 4.73
N SER A 186 10.68 -12.23 4.45
CA SER A 186 11.97 -12.71 4.99
C SER A 186 12.19 -12.21 6.42
N ASN A 187 11.54 -11.09 6.78
CA ASN A 187 11.55 -10.49 8.10
C ASN A 187 10.22 -9.80 8.38
N LEU A 188 9.87 -9.64 9.65
CA LEU A 188 8.68 -8.91 10.12
C LEU A 188 9.05 -7.65 10.92
N LYS A 189 10.30 -7.21 10.84
CA LYS A 189 10.78 -5.98 11.47
C LYS A 189 11.31 -5.04 10.42
N LYS A 190 10.98 -3.75 10.56
CA LYS A 190 11.52 -2.68 9.74
C LYS A 190 12.09 -1.56 10.60
N PHE A 191 13.05 -0.84 10.06
CA PHE A 191 13.50 0.42 10.63
C PHE A 191 12.56 1.55 10.18
N ASP A 192 11.99 2.28 11.12
CA ASP A 192 11.01 3.34 10.87
C ASP A 192 11.63 4.75 10.83
N GLY A 193 12.93 4.85 10.63
CA GLY A 193 13.69 6.10 10.70
C GLY A 193 14.23 6.43 12.10
N LYS A 194 13.68 5.81 13.15
CA LYS A 194 14.08 6.03 14.55
C LYS A 194 14.50 4.74 15.26
N LYS A 195 13.73 3.68 15.08
CA LYS A 195 13.96 2.38 15.75
C LYS A 195 13.54 1.20 14.86
N LEU A 196 14.10 0.03 15.19
CA LEU A 196 13.65 -1.22 14.63
C LEU A 196 12.34 -1.65 15.32
N ARG A 197 11.26 -1.77 14.57
CA ARG A 197 9.95 -2.19 15.10
C ARG A 197 9.35 -3.34 14.30
N LYS A 198 8.42 -4.07 14.90
CA LYS A 198 7.59 -5.03 14.17
C LYS A 198 6.65 -4.31 13.20
N LEU A 199 6.35 -4.98 12.09
CA LEU A 199 5.24 -4.58 11.22
C LEU A 199 3.93 -4.67 11.98
N ASN A 200 3.05 -3.71 11.75
CA ASN A 200 1.67 -3.82 12.21
C ASN A 200 0.83 -4.67 11.25
N LEU A 201 -0.37 -5.09 11.69
CA LEU A 201 -1.24 -5.96 10.89
C LEU A 201 -1.70 -5.31 9.59
N SER A 202 -1.86 -3.99 9.57
CA SER A 202 -2.23 -3.24 8.37
C SER A 202 -1.12 -3.28 7.33
N GLU A 203 0.14 -3.09 7.74
CA GLU A 203 1.31 -3.18 6.85
C GLU A 203 1.44 -4.60 6.28
N ILE A 204 1.31 -5.62 7.12
CA ILE A 204 1.33 -7.02 6.67
C ILE A 204 0.20 -7.27 5.67
N GLY A 205 -1.02 -6.84 5.98
CA GLY A 205 -2.19 -7.01 5.12
C GLY A 205 -2.04 -6.29 3.77
N GLN A 206 -1.51 -5.07 3.77
CA GLN A 206 -1.28 -4.28 2.55
C GLN A 206 -0.25 -4.93 1.63
N ILE A 207 0.83 -5.44 2.20
CA ILE A 207 1.89 -6.14 1.45
C ILE A 207 1.39 -7.52 0.98
N ALA A 208 0.84 -8.33 1.87
CA ALA A 208 0.32 -9.66 1.55
C ALA A 208 -0.82 -9.59 0.52
N GLY A 209 -1.64 -8.54 0.60
CA GLY A 209 -2.73 -8.27 -0.34
C GLY A 209 -2.29 -8.07 -1.80
N ARG A 210 -1.00 -7.94 -2.05
CA ARG A 210 -0.45 -7.89 -3.42
C ARG A 210 -0.40 -9.26 -4.09
N ALA A 211 -0.45 -10.36 -3.31
CA ALA A 211 -0.56 -11.71 -3.87
C ALA A 211 -1.98 -12.01 -4.33
N GLY A 212 -2.13 -12.51 -5.53
CA GLY A 212 -3.40 -12.80 -6.20
C GLY A 212 -4.23 -11.55 -6.45
N ARG A 213 -4.75 -11.38 -7.62
CA ARG A 213 -5.59 -10.23 -7.98
C ARG A 213 -6.78 -10.65 -8.80
N TYR A 214 -7.86 -9.88 -8.73
CA TYR A 214 -9.13 -10.17 -9.39
C TYR A 214 -9.64 -11.57 -9.03
N LEU A 215 -9.62 -12.50 -9.98
CA LEU A 215 -10.09 -13.87 -9.80
C LEU A 215 -8.96 -14.86 -9.42
N ASN A 216 -7.70 -14.43 -9.42
CA ASN A 216 -6.57 -15.28 -9.07
C ASN A 216 -6.33 -15.29 -7.57
N ASP A 217 -6.39 -16.48 -6.96
CA ASP A 217 -6.07 -16.67 -5.56
C ASP A 217 -4.61 -16.35 -5.26
N GLY A 218 -4.36 -15.81 -4.09
CA GLY A 218 -3.03 -15.44 -3.62
C GLY A 218 -2.60 -16.18 -2.38
N ASN A 219 -1.29 -16.41 -2.25
CA ASN A 219 -0.71 -16.98 -1.06
C ASN A 219 0.27 -16.00 -0.42
N PHE A 220 0.30 -16.00 0.91
CA PHE A 220 1.36 -15.30 1.62
C PHE A 220 1.94 -16.17 2.73
N GLY A 221 3.17 -15.90 3.10
CA GLY A 221 3.86 -16.67 4.12
C GLY A 221 5.17 -16.02 4.54
N ILE A 222 6.02 -16.82 5.14
CA ILE A 222 7.33 -16.40 5.61
C ILE A 222 8.42 -17.25 4.98
N THR A 223 9.64 -16.71 4.90
CA THR A 223 10.82 -17.41 4.34
C THR A 223 12.08 -17.07 5.11
N GLY A 224 13.19 -17.71 4.77
CA GLY A 224 14.48 -17.46 5.40
C GLY A 224 14.49 -17.79 6.89
N GLN A 225 14.94 -16.85 7.70
CA GLN A 225 15.01 -16.97 9.16
C GLN A 225 13.81 -16.35 9.88
N CYS A 226 12.80 -15.91 9.13
CA CYS A 226 11.59 -15.30 9.70
C CYS A 226 10.85 -16.32 10.57
N LYS A 227 10.57 -15.93 11.81
CA LYS A 227 9.75 -16.71 12.75
C LYS A 227 8.29 -16.31 12.56
N ASN A 228 7.36 -17.21 12.91
CA ASN A 228 5.92 -17.12 12.69
C ASN A 228 5.33 -15.70 12.78
N ILE A 229 4.36 -15.44 11.92
CA ILE A 229 3.44 -14.31 12.03
C ILE A 229 2.53 -14.62 13.24
N SER A 230 2.85 -14.04 14.39
CA SER A 230 2.05 -14.21 15.63
C SER A 230 1.34 -12.91 15.92
#